data_2311183e9f2161784f380eb46b367b08
#
_entry.id   2311183e9f2161784f380eb46b367b08
#
_cell.length_a   1.000
_cell.length_b   1.000
_cell.length_c   1.000
_cell.angle_alpha   90.00
_cell.angle_beta   90.00
_cell.angle_gamma   90.00
#
_symmetry.space_group_name_H-M   'P 1'
#
loop_
_entity.id
_entity.type
_entity.pdbx_description
1 polymer ?
#
loop_
_entity_poly.entity_id
_entity_poly.type
_entity_poly.pdbx_seq_one_letter_code
_entity_poly.pdbx_strand_id
1 'polypeptide(L)'
;GVRLAFEPHPGDVVFNPPGMRRLREGCGENVGVNFDPSHLWWQGMDPLVVLDELGRAGMLFHVHAKDTYIDEERARRDGLLATSDPEADGRSWRFATVGYGHDVVFWRQMASVLRTVGYEGVVSIEHEDPVAPVMGALERTVKLLREALWDEPSAELSWLTDPPSLTTIERERSAEA
;
A
#
# COMPACT_ATOMS: atom_id res chain seq x y z
N GLY A 1 16.04 20.12 2.97
CA GLY A 1 15.23 20.16 4.18
C GLY A 1 14.89 18.74 4.66
N VAL A 2 14.40 18.61 5.88
CA VAL A 2 13.94 17.32 6.43
C VAL A 2 12.49 17.11 6.03
N ARG A 3 12.17 15.90 5.56
CA ARG A 3 10.78 15.46 5.37
C ARG A 3 10.34 14.59 6.56
N LEU A 4 9.10 14.78 6.99
CA LEU A 4 8.47 13.99 8.06
C LEU A 4 7.43 13.08 7.44
N ALA A 5 7.60 11.77 7.55
CA ALA A 5 6.62 10.78 7.17
C ALA A 5 5.78 10.42 8.42
N PHE A 6 4.57 10.96 8.50
CA PHE A 6 3.66 10.70 9.60
C PHE A 6 2.83 9.44 9.29
N GLU A 7 2.70 8.55 10.24
CA GLU A 7 1.86 7.36 10.12
C GLU A 7 0.45 7.63 10.67
N PRO A 8 -0.58 7.65 9.83
CA PRO A 8 -1.96 7.75 10.30
C PRO A 8 -2.32 6.49 11.07
N HIS A 9 -2.56 6.65 12.37
CA HIS A 9 -2.82 5.52 13.25
C HIS A 9 -4.16 5.67 13.97
N PRO A 10 -5.03 4.63 13.99
CA PRO A 10 -6.27 4.67 14.77
C PRO A 10 -6.01 4.89 16.25
N GLY A 11 -6.78 5.81 16.84
CA GLY A 11 -6.56 6.28 18.21
C GLY A 11 -5.80 7.59 18.29
N ASP A 12 -5.09 8.00 17.23
CA ASP A 12 -4.43 9.28 17.12
C ASP A 12 -5.37 10.37 16.55
N VAL A 13 -4.94 11.63 16.66
CA VAL A 13 -5.67 12.76 16.05
C VAL A 13 -5.71 12.65 14.53
N VAL A 14 -4.67 12.05 13.94
CA VAL A 14 -4.56 11.80 12.50
C VAL A 14 -4.58 10.30 12.26
N PHE A 15 -5.67 9.79 11.72
CA PHE A 15 -5.88 8.36 11.47
C PHE A 15 -6.40 8.04 10.06
N ASN A 16 -6.62 9.07 9.23
CA ASN A 16 -7.19 8.90 7.90
C ASN A 16 -6.71 9.99 6.92
N PRO A 17 -6.98 9.86 5.60
CA PRO A 17 -6.55 10.85 4.61
C PRO A 17 -7.02 12.28 4.88
N PRO A 18 -8.28 12.56 5.31
CA PRO A 18 -8.68 13.92 5.69
C PRO A 18 -7.84 14.53 6.81
N GLY A 19 -7.49 13.75 7.82
CA GLY A 19 -6.62 14.18 8.92
C GLY A 19 -5.20 14.53 8.42
N MET A 20 -4.66 13.70 7.53
CA MET A 20 -3.34 13.94 6.93
C MET A 20 -3.30 15.21 6.07
N ARG A 21 -4.35 15.46 5.27
CA ARG A 21 -4.43 16.71 4.48
C ARG A 21 -4.42 17.94 5.39
N ARG A 22 -5.22 17.94 6.46
CA ARG A 22 -5.24 19.04 7.44
C ARG A 22 -3.89 19.25 8.13
N LEU A 23 -3.22 18.14 8.50
CA LEU A 23 -1.88 18.21 9.09
C LEU A 23 -0.89 18.87 8.13
N ARG A 24 -0.88 18.43 6.85
CA ARG A 24 0.00 19.00 5.82
C ARG A 24 -0.32 20.47 5.53
N GLU A 25 -1.60 20.84 5.43
CA GLU A 25 -2.05 22.23 5.27
C GLU A 25 -1.53 23.15 6.40
N GLY A 26 -1.54 22.65 7.63
CA GLY A 26 -1.07 23.41 8.79
C GLY A 26 0.44 23.45 8.97
N CYS A 27 1.16 22.40 8.55
CA CYS A 27 2.60 22.25 8.84
C CYS A 27 3.51 22.45 7.61
N GLY A 28 2.96 22.36 6.40
CA GLY A 28 3.70 22.55 5.15
C GLY A 28 4.02 21.25 4.40
N GLU A 29 4.58 21.42 3.21
CA GLU A 29 4.80 20.33 2.26
C GLU A 29 5.88 19.31 2.66
N ASN A 30 6.67 19.63 3.67
CA ASN A 30 7.65 18.71 4.25
C ASN A 30 7.01 17.61 5.13
N VAL A 31 5.71 17.68 5.39
CA VAL A 31 4.93 16.64 6.08
C VAL A 31 4.21 15.79 5.05
N GLY A 32 4.41 14.49 5.12
CA GLY A 32 3.77 13.48 4.28
C GLY A 32 3.42 12.24 5.09
N VAL A 33 3.11 11.17 4.38
CA VAL A 33 2.60 9.94 4.96
C VAL A 33 3.65 8.84 4.95
N ASN A 34 3.83 8.18 6.08
CA ASN A 34 4.24 6.80 6.17
C ASN A 34 2.98 5.95 6.01
N PHE A 35 2.79 5.36 4.85
CA PHE A 35 1.59 4.61 4.52
C PHE A 35 1.68 3.19 5.08
N ASP A 36 0.77 2.85 5.98
CA ASP A 36 0.60 1.49 6.47
C ASP A 36 -0.82 0.98 6.15
N PRO A 37 -0.97 -0.01 5.25
CA PRO A 37 -2.27 -0.55 4.88
C PRO A 37 -2.98 -1.24 6.04
N SER A 38 -2.21 -1.76 7.02
CA SER A 38 -2.77 -2.56 8.12
C SER A 38 -3.75 -1.78 8.99
N HIS A 39 -3.54 -0.48 9.11
CA HIS A 39 -4.41 0.41 9.89
C HIS A 39 -5.70 0.79 9.16
N LEU A 40 -5.78 0.57 7.85
CA LEU A 40 -6.93 1.00 7.04
C LEU A 40 -8.03 -0.06 6.99
N TRP A 41 -7.67 -1.33 6.82
CA TRP A 41 -8.65 -2.41 6.64
C TRP A 41 -9.66 -2.52 7.77
N TRP A 42 -9.21 -2.56 9.01
CA TRP A 42 -10.14 -2.68 10.14
C TRP A 42 -10.88 -1.37 10.48
N GLN A 43 -10.52 -0.26 9.83
CA GLN A 43 -11.31 0.97 9.81
C GLN A 43 -12.36 0.99 8.67
N GLY A 44 -12.38 -0.03 7.81
CA GLY A 44 -13.27 -0.12 6.66
C GLY A 44 -12.85 0.72 5.45
N MET A 45 -11.59 1.14 5.40
CA MET A 45 -11.02 1.84 4.24
C MET A 45 -10.38 0.84 3.28
N ASP A 46 -10.44 1.15 1.97
CA ASP A 46 -9.69 0.44 0.94
C ASP A 46 -8.27 1.01 0.84
N PRO A 47 -7.21 0.25 1.20
CA PRO A 47 -5.85 0.76 1.16
C PRO A 47 -5.36 1.14 -0.23
N LEU A 48 -5.84 0.47 -1.30
CA LEU A 48 -5.41 0.80 -2.66
C LEU A 48 -5.95 2.15 -3.11
N VAL A 49 -7.20 2.46 -2.75
CA VAL A 49 -7.82 3.77 -3.02
C VAL A 49 -7.10 4.87 -2.26
N VAL A 50 -6.82 4.64 -0.97
CA VAL A 50 -6.11 5.61 -0.12
C VAL A 50 -4.68 5.84 -0.62
N LEU A 51 -3.98 4.78 -1.01
CA LEU A 51 -2.63 4.84 -1.55
C LEU A 51 -2.57 5.66 -2.84
N ASP A 52 -3.49 5.42 -3.78
CA ASP A 52 -3.58 6.18 -5.04
C ASP A 52 -3.84 7.66 -4.78
N GLU A 53 -4.79 7.98 -3.90
CA GLU A 53 -5.12 9.36 -3.53
C GLU A 53 -3.90 10.10 -2.94
N LEU A 54 -3.27 9.52 -1.91
CA LEU A 54 -2.14 10.14 -1.22
C LEU A 54 -0.89 10.22 -2.10
N GLY A 55 -0.68 9.22 -2.95
CA GLY A 55 0.41 9.19 -3.91
C GLY A 55 0.27 10.29 -4.96
N ARG A 56 -0.88 10.42 -5.61
CA ARG A 56 -1.16 11.50 -6.58
C ARG A 56 -1.08 12.89 -5.96
N ALA A 57 -1.39 13.02 -4.67
CA ALA A 57 -1.25 14.27 -3.93
C ALA A 57 0.21 14.60 -3.55
N GLY A 58 1.19 13.76 -3.90
CA GLY A 58 2.60 13.93 -3.54
C GLY A 58 2.85 13.86 -2.03
N MET A 59 2.00 13.15 -1.31
CA MET A 59 2.06 13.02 0.14
C MET A 59 2.74 11.72 0.60
N LEU A 60 2.99 10.78 -0.28
CA LEU A 60 3.57 9.48 0.06
C LEU A 60 5.09 9.59 0.24
N PHE A 61 5.59 9.49 1.47
CA PHE A 61 7.01 9.62 1.78
C PHE A 61 7.66 8.32 2.20
N HIS A 62 6.89 7.40 2.77
CA HIS A 62 7.32 6.06 3.17
C HIS A 62 6.16 5.08 3.11
N VAL A 63 6.47 3.78 3.03
CA VAL A 63 5.47 2.71 2.96
C VAL A 63 5.89 1.56 3.86
N HIS A 64 4.95 1.09 4.67
CA HIS A 64 5.05 -0.17 5.40
C HIS A 64 4.39 -1.33 4.64
N ALA A 65 5.00 -2.49 4.70
CA ALA A 65 4.37 -3.76 4.40
C ALA A 65 4.00 -4.43 5.73
N LYS A 66 2.74 -4.27 6.11
CA LYS A 66 2.11 -4.85 7.29
C LYS A 66 0.70 -5.29 6.92
N ASP A 67 0.32 -6.47 7.32
CA ASP A 67 -0.95 -7.06 6.95
C ASP A 67 -1.91 -7.11 8.14
N THR A 68 -3.20 -7.28 7.85
CA THR A 68 -4.25 -7.43 8.85
C THR A 68 -5.14 -8.60 8.48
N TYR A 69 -5.32 -9.51 9.41
CA TYR A 69 -6.34 -10.55 9.34
C TYR A 69 -7.63 -10.07 9.99
N ILE A 70 -8.75 -10.20 9.30
CA ILE A 70 -10.09 -9.93 9.84
C ILE A 70 -10.85 -11.25 9.94
N ASP A 71 -11.34 -11.55 11.15
CA ASP A 71 -12.31 -12.60 11.39
C ASP A 71 -13.69 -12.09 10.97
N GLU A 72 -14.12 -12.43 9.78
CA GLU A 72 -15.35 -11.96 9.16
C GLU A 72 -16.61 -12.31 9.98
N GLU A 73 -16.63 -13.46 10.64
CA GLU A 73 -17.75 -13.88 11.46
C GLU A 73 -17.86 -13.02 12.72
N ARG A 74 -16.77 -12.83 13.42
CA ARG A 74 -16.70 -11.92 14.58
C ARG A 74 -17.00 -10.47 14.18
N ALA A 75 -16.42 -10.01 13.07
CA ALA A 75 -16.63 -8.64 12.61
C ALA A 75 -18.10 -8.32 12.34
N ARG A 76 -18.86 -9.28 11.77
CA ARG A 76 -20.31 -9.12 11.55
C ARG A 76 -21.12 -9.10 12.84
N ARG A 77 -20.66 -9.78 13.89
CA ARG A 77 -21.34 -9.86 15.17
C ARG A 77 -20.95 -8.72 16.11
N ASP A 78 -19.66 -8.45 16.24
CA ASP A 78 -19.10 -7.60 17.29
C ASP A 78 -18.53 -6.27 16.75
N GLY A 79 -18.41 -6.12 15.43
CA GLY A 79 -17.79 -4.98 14.77
C GLY A 79 -16.26 -5.02 14.80
N LEU A 80 -15.62 -3.91 14.40
CA LEU A 80 -14.16 -3.80 14.28
C LEU A 80 -13.54 -2.79 15.25
N LEU A 81 -14.33 -2.10 16.07
CA LEU A 81 -13.83 -0.99 16.92
C LEU A 81 -13.11 -1.46 18.19
N ALA A 82 -13.18 -2.75 18.54
CA ALA A 82 -12.44 -3.27 19.67
C ALA A 82 -10.93 -3.25 19.40
N THR A 83 -10.19 -2.50 20.22
CA THR A 83 -8.74 -2.36 20.16
C THR A 83 -8.03 -3.00 21.37
N SER A 84 -8.78 -3.76 22.17
CA SER A 84 -8.23 -4.52 23.29
C SER A 84 -7.15 -5.51 22.86
N ASP A 85 -6.42 -6.06 23.83
CA ASP A 85 -5.39 -7.05 23.61
C ASP A 85 -5.80 -8.10 22.55
N PRO A 86 -4.94 -8.39 21.57
CA PRO A 86 -5.21 -9.42 20.54
C PRO A 86 -5.57 -10.79 21.09
N GLU A 87 -5.10 -11.11 22.30
CA GLU A 87 -5.40 -12.36 23.00
C GLU A 87 -6.72 -12.30 23.80
N ALA A 88 -7.29 -11.10 23.97
CA ALA A 88 -8.56 -10.96 24.68
C ALA A 88 -9.74 -11.35 23.77
N ASP A 89 -10.72 -12.04 24.38
CA ASP A 89 -12.02 -12.30 23.73
C ASP A 89 -12.69 -11.00 23.31
N GLY A 90 -13.03 -10.86 22.03
CA GLY A 90 -13.78 -9.71 21.50
C GLY A 90 -13.12 -8.93 20.39
N ARG A 91 -11.83 -9.10 20.10
CA ARG A 91 -11.20 -8.46 18.96
C ARG A 91 -11.43 -9.28 17.67
N SER A 92 -11.99 -8.62 16.67
CA SER A 92 -12.36 -9.24 15.39
C SER A 92 -11.26 -9.17 14.34
N TRP A 93 -10.10 -8.64 14.71
CA TRP A 93 -8.96 -8.47 13.80
C TRP A 93 -7.62 -8.56 14.57
N ARG A 94 -6.57 -8.84 13.86
CA ARG A 94 -5.19 -8.81 14.36
C ARG A 94 -4.24 -8.41 13.25
N PHE A 95 -3.08 -7.88 13.58
CA PHE A 95 -2.01 -7.78 12.61
C PHE A 95 -1.55 -9.17 12.22
N ALA A 96 -1.16 -9.33 10.97
CA ALA A 96 -0.78 -10.60 10.41
C ALA A 96 0.52 -10.49 9.61
N THR A 97 1.22 -11.60 9.52
CA THR A 97 2.32 -11.74 8.57
C THR A 97 1.82 -11.42 7.17
N VAL A 98 2.58 -10.63 6.41
CA VAL A 98 2.26 -10.26 5.02
C VAL A 98 1.92 -11.50 4.20
N GLY A 99 0.73 -11.50 3.58
CA GLY A 99 0.20 -12.63 2.82
C GLY A 99 -0.69 -13.58 3.62
N TYR A 100 -0.90 -13.32 4.92
CA TYR A 100 -1.77 -14.13 5.77
C TYR A 100 -3.08 -13.45 6.17
N GLY A 101 -3.20 -12.17 5.93
CA GLY A 101 -4.47 -11.43 5.95
C GLY A 101 -5.01 -11.24 4.53
N HIS A 102 -4.16 -10.77 3.65
CA HIS A 102 -4.45 -10.53 2.24
C HIS A 102 -3.42 -11.27 1.36
N ASP A 103 -3.88 -11.89 0.30
CA ASP A 103 -3.05 -12.73 -0.57
C ASP A 103 -2.07 -11.90 -1.45
N VAL A 104 -1.24 -12.61 -2.22
CA VAL A 104 -0.25 -12.00 -3.13
C VAL A 104 -0.89 -11.09 -4.19
N VAL A 105 -2.17 -11.30 -4.52
CA VAL A 105 -2.88 -10.45 -5.52
C VAL A 105 -3.01 -9.04 -5.00
N PHE A 106 -3.39 -8.84 -3.72
CA PHE A 106 -3.42 -7.52 -3.11
C PHE A 106 -2.05 -6.84 -3.17
N TRP A 107 -0.97 -7.54 -2.81
CA TRP A 107 0.39 -6.98 -2.78
C TRP A 107 0.90 -6.62 -4.17
N ARG A 108 0.52 -7.38 -5.20
CA ARG A 108 0.78 -7.02 -6.60
C ARG A 108 -0.01 -5.80 -7.06
N GLN A 109 -1.27 -5.66 -6.64
CA GLN A 109 -2.07 -4.46 -6.90
C GLN A 109 -1.47 -3.24 -6.22
N MET A 110 -1.04 -3.37 -4.96
CA MET A 110 -0.34 -2.32 -4.24
C MET A 110 0.96 -1.90 -4.97
N ALA A 111 1.76 -2.86 -5.44
CA ALA A 111 2.94 -2.60 -6.27
C ALA A 111 2.60 -1.80 -7.54
N SER A 112 1.51 -2.15 -8.22
CA SER A 112 1.03 -1.42 -9.40
C SER A 112 0.63 0.01 -9.08
N VAL A 113 -0.07 0.24 -7.97
CA VAL A 113 -0.45 1.60 -7.52
C VAL A 113 0.80 2.41 -7.18
N LEU A 114 1.76 1.85 -6.42
CA LEU A 114 3.03 2.51 -6.09
C LEU A 114 3.77 2.98 -7.35
N ARG A 115 3.82 2.12 -8.38
CA ARG A 115 4.40 2.47 -9.69
C ARG A 115 3.63 3.59 -10.37
N THR A 116 2.30 3.50 -10.40
CA THR A 116 1.43 4.48 -11.07
C THR A 116 1.56 5.87 -10.46
N VAL A 117 1.75 5.96 -9.14
CA VAL A 117 1.95 7.24 -8.45
C VAL A 117 3.42 7.69 -8.39
N GLY A 118 4.34 6.93 -9.00
CA GLY A 118 5.77 7.28 -9.08
C GLY A 118 6.50 7.14 -7.75
N TYR A 119 6.11 6.22 -6.88
CA TYR A 119 6.84 5.96 -5.65
C TYR A 119 8.08 5.12 -5.91
N GLU A 120 9.24 5.67 -5.60
CA GLU A 120 10.56 5.03 -5.75
C GLU A 120 11.26 4.78 -4.40
N GLY A 121 10.55 4.97 -3.30
CA GLY A 121 11.08 4.79 -1.96
C GLY A 121 11.11 3.33 -1.51
N VAL A 122 11.49 3.16 -0.26
CA VAL A 122 11.58 1.84 0.39
C VAL A 122 10.20 1.38 0.86
N VAL A 123 9.91 0.10 0.72
CA VAL A 123 8.81 -0.60 1.39
C VAL A 123 9.41 -1.36 2.57
N SER A 124 9.20 -0.89 3.79
CA SER A 124 9.71 -1.51 5.01
C SER A 124 8.74 -2.55 5.54
N ILE A 125 9.26 -3.68 5.99
CA ILE A 125 8.45 -4.69 6.68
C ILE A 125 8.27 -4.27 8.12
N GLU A 126 7.01 -4.18 8.57
CA GLU A 126 6.66 -4.07 9.98
C GLU A 126 5.93 -5.36 10.42
N HIS A 127 6.44 -6.01 11.47
CA HIS A 127 5.93 -7.31 11.90
C HIS A 127 5.39 -7.25 13.33
N GLU A 128 4.07 -7.43 13.45
CA GLU A 128 3.35 -7.47 14.72
C GLU A 128 2.32 -8.62 14.76
N ASP A 129 2.63 -9.74 14.13
CA ASP A 129 1.76 -10.93 14.14
C ASP A 129 1.92 -11.71 15.46
N PRO A 130 0.91 -11.75 16.33
CA PRO A 130 1.02 -12.41 17.65
C PRO A 130 1.04 -13.93 17.55
N VAL A 131 0.66 -14.52 16.40
CA VAL A 131 0.55 -15.98 16.26
C VAL A 131 1.65 -16.59 15.39
N ALA A 132 2.52 -15.77 14.80
CA ALA A 132 3.57 -16.24 13.91
C ALA A 132 4.97 -16.15 14.55
N PRO A 133 5.87 -17.13 14.31
CA PRO A 133 7.25 -17.02 14.72
C PRO A 133 7.96 -15.93 13.92
N VAL A 134 8.55 -14.94 14.60
CA VAL A 134 9.10 -13.71 14.01
C VAL A 134 10.01 -13.97 12.80
N MET A 135 11.04 -14.79 12.96
CA MET A 135 12.02 -15.03 11.87
C MET A 135 11.38 -15.75 10.67
N GLY A 136 10.56 -16.77 10.92
CA GLY A 136 9.88 -17.48 9.84
C GLY A 136 8.84 -16.62 9.13
N ALA A 137 8.20 -15.70 9.83
CA ALA A 137 7.28 -14.72 9.27
C ALA A 137 8.01 -13.70 8.38
N LEU A 138 9.14 -13.15 8.85
CA LEU A 138 9.96 -12.22 8.07
C LEU A 138 10.50 -12.86 6.78
N GLU A 139 10.99 -14.10 6.85
CA GLU A 139 11.46 -14.83 5.65
C GLU A 139 10.34 -15.01 4.61
N ARG A 140 9.14 -15.35 5.05
CA ARG A 140 7.97 -15.50 4.18
C ARG A 140 7.53 -14.17 3.58
N THR A 141 7.52 -13.12 4.39
CA THR A 141 7.21 -11.75 3.95
C THR A 141 8.19 -11.29 2.87
N VAL A 142 9.50 -11.44 3.10
CA VAL A 142 10.52 -11.08 2.10
C VAL A 142 10.32 -11.84 0.80
N LYS A 143 10.04 -13.15 0.87
CA LYS A 143 9.78 -13.96 -0.32
C LYS A 143 8.57 -13.47 -1.10
N LEU A 144 7.45 -13.20 -0.41
CA LEU A 144 6.22 -12.71 -1.04
C LEU A 144 6.43 -11.33 -1.67
N LEU A 145 7.07 -10.40 -0.95
CA LEU A 145 7.30 -9.05 -1.45
C LEU A 145 8.25 -9.04 -2.66
N ARG A 146 9.27 -9.89 -2.69
CA ARG A 146 10.13 -10.06 -3.88
C ARG A 146 9.37 -10.62 -5.08
N GLU A 147 8.32 -11.40 -4.87
CA GLU A 147 7.43 -11.87 -5.94
C GLU A 147 6.45 -10.78 -6.40
N ALA A 148 6.00 -9.93 -5.48
CA ALA A 148 4.96 -8.94 -5.74
C ALA A 148 5.50 -7.60 -6.26
N LEU A 149 6.65 -7.15 -5.76
CA LEU A 149 7.27 -5.87 -6.11
C LEU A 149 8.19 -6.03 -7.33
N TRP A 150 8.29 -4.99 -8.13
CA TRP A 150 9.21 -4.93 -9.25
C TRP A 150 10.55 -4.33 -8.80
N ASP A 151 11.64 -5.04 -9.04
CA ASP A 151 13.02 -4.55 -8.79
C ASP A 151 13.52 -3.66 -9.93
N GLU A 152 12.90 -3.76 -11.12
CA GLU A 152 13.31 -3.07 -12.32
C GLU A 152 12.54 -1.74 -12.49
N PRO A 153 13.13 -0.72 -13.08
CA PRO A 153 12.42 0.51 -13.41
C PRO A 153 11.30 0.26 -14.42
N SER A 154 10.32 1.16 -14.47
CA SER A 154 9.24 1.09 -15.46
C SER A 154 9.82 1.12 -16.87
N ALA A 155 9.31 0.28 -17.77
CA ALA A 155 9.71 0.32 -19.17
C ALA A 155 9.27 1.65 -19.81
N GLU A 156 10.16 2.28 -20.57
CA GLU A 156 9.80 3.37 -21.46
C GLU A 156 8.97 2.79 -22.60
N LEU A 157 7.70 3.15 -22.65
CA LEU A 157 6.82 2.77 -23.75
C LEU A 157 6.97 3.78 -24.89
N SER A 158 8.05 3.64 -25.67
CA SER A 158 8.38 4.54 -26.79
C SER A 158 7.23 4.71 -27.79
N TRP A 159 6.40 3.68 -27.96
CA TRP A 159 5.21 3.75 -28.82
C TRP A 159 4.09 4.65 -28.28
N LEU A 160 4.07 4.98 -26.98
CA LEU A 160 3.14 5.95 -26.40
C LEU A 160 3.63 7.39 -26.56
N THR A 161 4.95 7.60 -26.52
CA THR A 161 5.56 8.93 -26.64
C THR A 161 5.78 9.33 -28.09
N ASP A 162 5.93 8.35 -28.97
CA ASP A 162 6.16 8.57 -30.42
C ASP A 162 5.38 7.51 -31.23
N PRO A 163 4.03 7.63 -31.28
CA PRO A 163 3.22 6.67 -32.03
C PRO A 163 3.60 6.74 -33.52
N PRO A 164 3.81 5.57 -34.19
CA PRO A 164 4.14 5.54 -35.59
C PRO A 164 3.09 6.33 -36.37
N SER A 165 3.53 7.24 -37.21
CA SER A 165 2.61 8.03 -38.03
C SER A 165 1.82 7.09 -38.94
N LEU A 166 0.56 7.45 -39.28
CA LEU A 166 -0.26 6.65 -40.20
C LEU A 166 0.45 6.37 -41.52
N THR A 167 1.31 7.30 -41.98
CA THR A 167 2.17 7.12 -43.15
C THR A 167 3.23 6.03 -42.99
N THR A 168 3.71 5.78 -41.80
CA THR A 168 4.67 4.69 -41.54
C THR A 168 3.98 3.33 -41.59
N ILE A 169 2.77 3.23 -41.03
CA ILE A 169 1.94 2.01 -41.04
C ILE A 169 1.52 1.65 -42.47
N GLU A 170 1.17 2.64 -43.31
CA GLU A 170 0.81 2.40 -44.71
C GLU A 170 2.01 1.95 -45.57
N ARG A 171 3.22 2.44 -45.29
CA ARG A 171 4.43 2.00 -45.99
C ARG A 171 4.84 0.58 -45.66
N GLU A 172 4.73 0.18 -44.41
CA GLU A 172 5.01 -1.21 -44.00
C GLU A 172 4.01 -2.19 -44.61
N ARG A 173 2.72 -1.88 -44.66
CA ARG A 173 1.72 -2.68 -45.34
C ARG A 173 1.91 -2.79 -46.85
N SER A 174 2.44 -1.75 -47.48
CA SER A 174 2.71 -1.76 -48.92
C SER A 174 4.03 -2.47 -49.31
N ALA A 175 4.91 -2.72 -48.35
CA ALA A 175 6.14 -3.46 -48.53
C ALA A 175 5.97 -4.99 -48.35
N GLU A 176 4.88 -5.40 -47.73
CA GLU A 176 4.51 -6.83 -47.50
C GLU A 176 3.50 -7.37 -48.54
N ALA A 177 3.03 -6.57 -49.46
CA ALA A 177 2.13 -6.92 -50.56
C ALA A 177 2.88 -7.01 -51.92
#